data_345bb50f343e7a058fadf23225c2fb1e
#
_entry.id   345bb50f343e7a058fadf23225c2fb1e
#
_cell.length_a   1.000
_cell.length_b   1.000
_cell.length_c   1.000
_cell.angle_alpha   90.00
_cell.angle_beta   90.00
_cell.angle_gamma   90.00
#
_symmetry.space_group_name_H-M   'P 1'
#
loop_
_entity.id
_entity.type
_entity.pdbx_description
1 polymer ?
#
loop_
_entity_poly.entity_id
_entity_poly.type
_entity_poly.pdbx_seq_one_letter_code
_entity_poly.pdbx_strand_id
1 'polypeptide(L)'
;MMTSCNDCKKLNENVIQDEEKVYDPEKMLVRLSVIEVYPEYLDEYLAAAATVGGESVKKEPGVICIYPSHLKSDKNQIRILEIYRDQEAYQSHIASEHFQTYKQGTLHMVKNLELVDMTPLDPSAMPYIFKK
;
A
#
# COMPACT_ATOMS: atom_id res chain seq x y z
N MET A 1 2.69 30.15 -35.11
CA MET A 1 3.78 29.18 -35.07
C MET A 1 4.57 29.14 -33.76
N MET A 2 4.63 30.22 -32.97
CA MET A 2 5.36 30.24 -31.70
C MET A 2 4.55 29.68 -30.51
N THR A 3 3.24 29.54 -30.62
CA THR A 3 2.36 29.04 -29.52
C THR A 3 2.41 27.53 -29.30
N SER A 4 2.76 26.74 -30.33
CA SER A 4 2.82 25.28 -30.20
C SER A 4 4.04 24.80 -29.43
N CYS A 5 5.15 25.51 -29.41
CA CYS A 5 6.37 25.17 -28.67
C CYS A 5 6.24 25.40 -27.15
N ASN A 6 5.45 26.39 -26.73
CA ASN A 6 5.21 26.67 -25.32
C ASN A 6 4.28 25.64 -24.67
N ASP A 7 3.29 25.14 -25.42
CA ASP A 7 2.40 24.11 -24.92
C ASP A 7 3.11 22.75 -24.79
N CYS A 8 4.02 22.43 -25.71
CA CYS A 8 4.86 21.22 -25.60
C CYS A 8 5.81 21.26 -24.40
N LYS A 9 6.40 22.43 -24.09
CA LYS A 9 7.25 22.61 -22.91
C LYS A 9 6.49 22.48 -21.61
N LYS A 10 5.29 23.03 -21.52
CA LYS A 10 4.41 22.90 -20.34
C LYS A 10 3.97 21.47 -20.10
N LEU A 11 3.65 20.72 -21.14
CA LEU A 11 3.28 19.31 -21.05
C LEU A 11 4.46 18.46 -20.56
N ASN A 12 5.67 18.72 -21.05
CA ASN A 12 6.88 18.00 -20.62
C ASN A 12 7.27 18.34 -19.18
N GLU A 13 7.13 19.58 -18.75
CA GLU A 13 7.40 19.99 -17.36
C GLU A 13 6.41 19.35 -16.39
N ASN A 14 5.14 19.23 -16.74
CA ASN A 14 4.12 18.56 -15.92
C ASN A 14 4.38 17.07 -15.81
N VAL A 15 4.77 16.40 -16.88
CA VAL A 15 5.11 14.97 -16.87
C VAL A 15 6.34 14.71 -16.01
N ILE A 16 7.38 15.55 -16.09
CA ILE A 16 8.60 15.43 -15.28
C ILE A 16 8.30 15.67 -13.79
N GLN A 17 7.44 16.64 -13.47
CA GLN A 17 7.05 16.92 -12.08
C GLN A 17 6.23 15.78 -11.46
N ASP A 18 5.35 15.12 -12.22
CA ASP A 18 4.58 13.99 -11.74
C ASP A 18 5.47 12.75 -11.54
N GLU A 19 6.46 12.52 -12.38
CA GLU A 19 7.45 11.44 -12.22
C GLU A 19 8.36 11.66 -11.01
N GLU A 20 8.78 12.90 -10.71
CA GLU A 20 9.61 13.22 -9.54
C GLU A 20 8.87 13.11 -8.21
N LYS A 21 7.55 13.26 -8.19
CA LYS A 21 6.75 13.20 -6.97
C LYS A 21 6.51 11.80 -6.45
N VAL A 22 6.73 10.77 -7.24
CA VAL A 22 6.11 9.47 -6.95
C VAL A 22 6.99 8.57 -6.12
N TYR A 23 8.32 8.54 -6.32
CA TYR A 23 9.14 7.53 -5.66
C TYR A 23 10.54 8.03 -5.30
N ASP A 24 10.73 8.33 -4.01
CA ASP A 24 12.07 8.42 -3.44
C ASP A 24 12.35 7.09 -2.73
N PRO A 25 13.22 6.25 -3.31
CA PRO A 25 13.46 4.90 -2.77
C PRO A 25 14.04 4.90 -1.37
N GLU A 26 14.74 5.95 -0.97
CA GLU A 26 15.33 6.05 0.37
C GLU A 26 14.26 6.34 1.44
N LYS A 27 13.13 6.91 1.05
CA LYS A 27 12.02 7.27 1.94
C LYS A 27 10.92 6.22 1.97
N MET A 28 10.86 5.34 0.97
CA MET A 28 9.82 4.32 0.88
C MET A 28 9.86 3.37 2.07
N LEU A 29 8.68 3.03 2.55
CA LEU A 29 8.51 2.02 3.58
C LEU A 29 7.87 0.79 2.93
N VAL A 30 8.57 -0.33 2.98
CA VAL A 30 8.10 -1.62 2.45
C VAL A 30 7.99 -2.59 3.61
N ARG A 31 6.83 -3.20 3.74
CA ARG A 31 6.52 -4.08 4.87
C ARG A 31 5.74 -5.31 4.41
N LEU A 32 6.03 -6.44 5.02
CA LEU A 32 5.22 -7.64 4.92
C LEU A 32 4.56 -7.90 6.27
N SER A 33 3.24 -7.86 6.31
CA SER A 33 2.46 -8.33 7.46
C SER A 33 2.26 -9.83 7.36
N VAL A 34 2.73 -10.55 8.36
CA VAL A 34 2.60 -12.01 8.49
C VAL A 34 1.55 -12.26 9.57
N ILE A 35 0.39 -12.76 9.17
CA ILE A 35 -0.79 -12.83 10.02
C ILE A 35 -1.33 -14.25 10.03
N GLU A 36 -1.63 -14.74 11.21
CA GLU A 36 -2.39 -15.98 11.40
C GLU A 36 -3.74 -15.65 12.03
N VAL A 37 -4.82 -16.16 11.45
CA VAL A 37 -6.19 -15.90 11.86
C VAL A 37 -6.80 -17.14 12.47
N TYR A 38 -7.57 -16.99 13.54
CA TYR A 38 -8.35 -18.09 14.08
C TYR A 38 -9.35 -18.61 13.04
N PRO A 39 -9.47 -19.94 12.86
CA PRO A 39 -10.33 -20.52 11.82
C PRO A 39 -11.79 -20.08 11.88
N GLU A 40 -12.34 -19.86 13.07
CA GLU A 40 -13.72 -19.43 13.25
C GLU A 40 -14.02 -18.03 12.70
N TYR A 41 -12.99 -17.20 12.50
CA TYR A 41 -13.14 -15.82 12.02
C TYR A 41 -12.65 -15.63 10.58
N LEU A 42 -12.26 -16.69 9.89
CA LEU A 42 -11.56 -16.58 8.61
C LEU A 42 -12.32 -15.76 7.58
N ASP A 43 -13.59 -16.07 7.35
CA ASP A 43 -14.38 -15.38 6.30
C ASP A 43 -14.56 -13.90 6.63
N GLU A 44 -14.84 -13.58 7.88
CA GLU A 44 -14.96 -12.18 8.32
C GLU A 44 -13.63 -11.41 8.17
N TYR A 45 -12.54 -12.05 8.55
CA TYR A 45 -11.22 -11.44 8.44
C TYR A 45 -10.83 -11.19 6.99
N LEU A 46 -11.03 -12.16 6.10
CA LEU A 46 -10.70 -12.02 4.68
C LEU A 46 -11.47 -10.86 4.03
N ALA A 47 -12.75 -10.73 4.37
CA ALA A 47 -13.57 -9.62 3.88
C ALA A 47 -13.08 -8.26 4.40
N ALA A 48 -12.75 -8.17 5.69
CA ALA A 48 -12.25 -6.94 6.31
C ALA A 48 -10.89 -6.52 5.71
N ALA A 49 -9.98 -7.48 5.54
CA ALA A 49 -8.66 -7.23 4.96
C ALA A 49 -8.75 -6.76 3.51
N ALA A 50 -9.62 -7.39 2.70
CA ALA A 50 -9.85 -6.97 1.32
C ALA A 50 -10.42 -5.54 1.27
N THR A 51 -11.36 -5.22 2.14
CA THR A 51 -11.98 -3.89 2.21
C THR A 51 -10.97 -2.82 2.58
N VAL A 52 -10.20 -3.01 3.66
CA VAL A 52 -9.22 -2.00 4.10
C VAL A 52 -8.11 -1.80 3.06
N GLY A 53 -7.67 -2.87 2.41
CA GLY A 53 -6.68 -2.79 1.34
C GLY A 53 -7.16 -1.93 0.18
N GLY A 54 -8.38 -2.21 -0.31
CA GLY A 54 -8.99 -1.45 -1.40
C GLY A 54 -9.24 0.02 -1.05
N GLU A 55 -9.80 0.28 0.12
CA GLU A 55 -10.06 1.65 0.60
C GLU A 55 -8.76 2.46 0.75
N SER A 56 -7.73 1.87 1.32
CA SER A 56 -6.44 2.52 1.52
C SER A 56 -5.78 2.92 0.21
N VAL A 57 -5.74 2.01 -0.75
CA VAL A 57 -5.13 2.27 -2.06
C VAL A 57 -5.93 3.32 -2.85
N LYS A 58 -7.25 3.29 -2.76
CA LYS A 58 -8.12 4.25 -3.46
C LYS A 58 -8.10 5.65 -2.85
N LYS A 59 -8.11 5.75 -1.53
CA LYS A 59 -8.32 7.03 -0.82
C LYS A 59 -7.02 7.74 -0.44
N GLU A 60 -5.92 7.01 -0.27
CA GLU A 60 -4.69 7.54 0.29
C GLU A 60 -3.60 7.63 -0.79
N PRO A 61 -3.24 8.85 -1.24
CA PRO A 61 -2.23 9.02 -2.29
C PRO A 61 -0.85 8.47 -1.92
N GLY A 62 -0.51 8.47 -0.64
CA GLY A 62 0.77 7.96 -0.13
C GLY A 62 0.82 6.46 0.08
N VAL A 63 -0.30 5.75 -0.02
CA VAL A 63 -0.37 4.28 0.00
C VAL A 63 -0.19 3.77 -1.42
N ILE A 64 0.97 3.21 -1.71
CA ILE A 64 1.30 2.70 -3.05
C ILE A 64 0.73 1.31 -3.25
N CYS A 65 0.83 0.45 -2.24
CA CYS A 65 0.36 -0.93 -2.30
C CYS A 65 -0.11 -1.37 -0.91
N ILE A 66 -1.28 -1.96 -0.86
CA ILE A 66 -1.73 -2.85 0.22
C ILE A 66 -2.40 -4.02 -0.48
N TYR A 67 -1.74 -5.17 -0.47
CA TYR A 67 -2.15 -6.32 -1.26
C TYR A 67 -2.28 -7.56 -0.35
N PRO A 68 -3.48 -7.75 0.24
CA PRO A 68 -3.74 -8.91 1.09
C PRO A 68 -3.85 -10.19 0.25
N SER A 69 -3.21 -11.25 0.75
CA SER A 69 -3.27 -12.58 0.15
C SER A 69 -3.23 -13.62 1.26
N HIS A 70 -3.73 -14.82 1.00
CA HIS A 70 -3.50 -15.97 1.88
C HIS A 70 -2.65 -17.01 1.18
N LEU A 71 -2.01 -17.87 1.94
CA LEU A 71 -1.30 -19.01 1.36
C LEU A 71 -2.32 -19.97 0.72
N LYS A 72 -1.97 -20.53 -0.45
CA LYS A 72 -2.83 -21.55 -1.07
C LYS A 72 -2.92 -22.81 -0.23
N SER A 73 -1.86 -23.12 0.51
CA SER A 73 -1.77 -24.31 1.36
C SER A 73 -2.50 -24.17 2.67
N ASP A 74 -2.73 -22.92 3.15
CA ASP A 74 -3.40 -22.65 4.43
C ASP A 74 -4.01 -21.24 4.40
N LYS A 75 -5.32 -21.18 4.29
CA LYS A 75 -6.08 -19.93 4.19
C LYS A 75 -6.01 -19.06 5.45
N ASN A 76 -5.67 -19.65 6.60
CA ASN A 76 -5.52 -18.92 7.85
C ASN A 76 -4.20 -18.16 7.94
N GLN A 77 -3.29 -18.42 7.02
CA GLN A 77 -2.01 -17.75 6.89
C GLN A 77 -2.11 -16.62 5.88
N ILE A 78 -2.22 -15.39 6.37
CA ILE A 78 -2.37 -14.19 5.54
C ILE A 78 -1.03 -13.47 5.43
N ARG A 79 -0.78 -12.93 4.25
CA ARG A 79 0.39 -12.10 3.94
C ARG A 79 -0.10 -10.84 3.27
N ILE A 80 0.29 -9.68 3.81
CA ILE A 80 -0.08 -8.40 3.23
C ILE A 80 1.21 -7.68 2.84
N LEU A 81 1.40 -7.48 1.54
CA LEU A 81 2.48 -6.62 1.06
C LEU A 81 2.01 -5.17 1.16
N GLU A 82 2.77 -4.36 1.87
CA GLU A 82 2.45 -2.96 2.13
C GLU A 82 3.60 -2.09 1.65
N ILE A 83 3.29 -1.08 0.86
CA ILE A 83 4.27 -0.12 0.37
C ILE A 83 3.69 1.28 0.53
N TYR A 84 4.41 2.12 1.27
CA TYR A 84 4.07 3.51 1.53
C TYR A 84 5.14 4.41 0.91
N ARG A 85 4.73 5.56 0.40
CA ARG A 85 5.65 6.53 -0.19
C ARG A 85 6.73 6.97 0.78
N ASP A 86 6.36 7.16 2.05
CA ASP A 86 7.24 7.61 3.12
C ASP A 86 6.63 7.31 4.50
N GLN A 87 7.36 7.68 5.55
CA GLN A 87 6.90 7.51 6.93
C GLN A 87 5.65 8.33 7.24
N GLU A 88 5.54 9.53 6.69
CA GLU A 88 4.36 10.40 6.87
C GLU A 88 3.10 9.74 6.29
N ALA A 89 3.20 9.13 5.12
CA ALA A 89 2.10 8.38 4.51
C ALA A 89 1.68 7.20 5.39
N TYR A 90 2.63 6.49 5.97
CA TYR A 90 2.34 5.42 6.93
C TYR A 90 1.62 5.94 8.18
N GLN A 91 2.09 7.03 8.78
CA GLN A 91 1.44 7.63 9.96
C GLN A 91 0.02 8.09 9.65
N SER A 92 -0.19 8.70 8.49
CA SER A 92 -1.52 9.08 8.01
C SER A 92 -2.43 7.87 7.81
N HIS A 93 -1.87 6.77 7.28
CA HIS A 93 -2.61 5.52 7.06
C HIS A 93 -3.13 4.94 8.38
N ILE A 94 -2.28 4.78 9.38
CA ILE A 94 -2.70 4.19 10.66
C ILE A 94 -3.67 5.08 11.44
N ALA A 95 -3.69 6.39 11.17
CA ALA A 95 -4.65 7.33 11.76
C ALA A 95 -5.98 7.38 10.98
N SER A 96 -6.06 6.79 9.81
CA SER A 96 -7.27 6.83 8.98
C SER A 96 -8.44 6.07 9.61
N GLU A 97 -9.66 6.52 9.30
CA GLU A 97 -10.88 5.89 9.80
C GLU A 97 -11.00 4.43 9.33
N HIS A 98 -10.72 4.17 8.06
CA HIS A 98 -10.83 2.81 7.51
C HIS A 98 -9.79 1.86 8.14
N PHE A 99 -8.58 2.32 8.44
CA PHE A 99 -7.60 1.49 9.14
C PHE A 99 -8.04 1.22 10.58
N GLN A 100 -8.49 2.24 11.30
CA GLN A 100 -8.93 2.09 12.69
C GLN A 100 -10.14 1.16 12.80
N THR A 101 -11.09 1.26 11.88
CA THR A 101 -12.25 0.36 11.82
C THR A 101 -11.79 -1.09 11.59
N TYR A 102 -10.88 -1.30 10.66
CA TYR A 102 -10.29 -2.62 10.41
C TYR A 102 -9.55 -3.14 11.65
N LYS A 103 -8.66 -2.35 12.21
CA LYS A 103 -7.80 -2.79 13.32
C LYS A 103 -8.61 -3.16 14.55
N GLN A 104 -9.56 -2.32 14.93
CA GLN A 104 -10.41 -2.56 16.10
C GLN A 104 -11.39 -3.72 15.86
N GLY A 105 -11.94 -3.80 14.66
CA GLY A 105 -12.91 -4.84 14.31
C GLY A 105 -12.31 -6.23 14.16
N THR A 106 -11.02 -6.34 13.87
CA THR A 106 -10.36 -7.63 13.61
C THR A 106 -9.38 -8.08 14.70
N LEU A 107 -9.16 -7.26 15.72
CA LEU A 107 -8.14 -7.55 16.75
C LEU A 107 -8.31 -8.94 17.39
N HIS A 108 -9.55 -9.32 17.72
CA HIS A 108 -9.86 -10.61 18.34
C HIS A 108 -9.78 -11.81 17.38
N MET A 109 -9.71 -11.55 16.08
CA MET A 109 -9.65 -12.56 15.04
C MET A 109 -8.22 -13.04 14.77
N VAL A 110 -7.23 -12.23 15.17
CA VAL A 110 -5.82 -12.48 14.86
C VAL A 110 -5.18 -13.26 15.98
N LYS A 111 -4.62 -14.43 15.62
CA LYS A 111 -3.88 -15.29 16.54
C LYS A 111 -2.42 -14.84 16.69
N ASN A 112 -1.76 -14.52 15.57
CA ASN A 112 -0.39 -14.03 15.54
C ASN A 112 -0.24 -12.94 14.48
N LEU A 113 0.58 -11.95 14.79
CA LEU A 113 0.93 -10.86 13.88
C LEU A 113 2.43 -10.58 13.99
N GLU A 114 3.12 -10.58 12.86
CA GLU A 114 4.49 -10.13 12.72
C GLU A 114 4.59 -9.10 11.61
N LEU A 115 5.26 -7.99 11.86
CA LEU A 115 5.52 -6.95 10.87
C LEU A 115 6.99 -7.04 10.46
N VAL A 116 7.23 -7.37 9.19
CA VAL A 116 8.58 -7.56 8.65
C VAL A 116 8.92 -6.38 7.76
N ASP A 117 9.84 -5.53 8.21
CA ASP A 117 10.33 -4.42 7.40
C ASP A 117 11.33 -4.92 6.37
N MET A 118 11.20 -4.42 5.13
CA MET A 118 12.00 -4.86 4.00
C MET A 118 12.58 -3.66 3.27
N THR A 119 13.73 -3.86 2.64
CA THR A 119 14.36 -2.86 1.79
C THR A 119 14.18 -3.24 0.33
N PRO A 120 13.66 -2.34 -0.52
CA PRO A 120 13.51 -2.62 -1.95
C PRO A 120 14.89 -2.78 -2.61
N LEU A 121 15.03 -3.78 -3.47
CA LEU A 121 16.29 -4.03 -4.18
C LEU A 121 16.44 -3.17 -5.42
N ASP A 122 15.33 -2.92 -6.11
CA ASP A 122 15.32 -2.11 -7.32
C ASP A 122 14.13 -1.15 -7.33
N PRO A 123 14.25 -0.02 -6.61
CA PRO A 123 13.17 0.97 -6.57
C PRO A 123 12.90 1.64 -7.91
N SER A 124 13.85 1.62 -8.84
CA SER A 124 13.67 2.19 -10.18
C SER A 124 12.62 1.44 -11.02
N ALA A 125 12.31 0.18 -10.65
CA ALA A 125 11.27 -0.59 -11.31
C ALA A 125 9.84 -0.21 -10.89
N MET A 126 9.68 0.55 -9.81
CA MET A 126 8.37 0.87 -9.24
C MET A 126 7.40 1.53 -10.22
N PRO A 127 7.82 2.49 -11.09
CA PRO A 127 6.91 3.08 -12.07
C PRO A 127 6.32 2.08 -13.07
N TYR A 128 6.96 0.95 -13.26
CA TYR A 128 6.49 -0.10 -14.17
C TYR A 128 5.58 -1.12 -13.49
N ILE A 129 5.65 -1.21 -12.17
CA ILE A 129 4.88 -2.16 -11.36
C ILE A 129 3.59 -1.52 -10.84
N PHE A 130 3.71 -0.35 -10.24
CA PHE A 130 2.61 0.36 -9.61
C PHE A 130 2.41 1.71 -10.29
N LYS A 131 1.33 1.83 -11.05
CA LYS A 131 0.99 3.05 -11.81
C LYS A 131 0.20 4.06 -10.97
N LYS A 132 0.69 4.36 -9.79
CA LYS A 132 -0.03 5.24 -8.87
C LYS A 132 0.66 6.58 -8.60
#